data_8af288eef57895720d79414d94d9a190
#
_entry.id   8af288eef57895720d79414d94d9a190
#
_cell.length_a   1.000
_cell.length_b   1.000
_cell.length_c   1.000
_cell.angle_alpha   90.00
_cell.angle_beta   90.00
_cell.angle_gamma   90.00
#
_symmetry.space_group_name_H-M   'P 1'
#
loop_
_entity.id
_entity.type
_entity.pdbx_description
1 polymer ?
#
loop_
_entity_poly.entity_id
_entity_poly.type
_entity_poly.pdbx_seq_one_letter_code
_entity_poly.pdbx_strand_id
1 'polypeptide(L)'
;GCFFKAATAAFIKNVDKKGIFEIAQETSELAALARDGKLKPDQMQGASFTISSLGGIGGTYFSPIVNAPEVAILGVSKAAMKPVWDGKQFVPRLICPLSLSADHRVIDGALATRFTVYIAQLLADFRRASL
;
A
#
# COMPACT_ATOMS: atom_id res chain seq x y z
N GLY A 1 25.94 14.77 0.81
CA GLY A 1 24.65 15.46 0.62
C GLY A 1 23.58 14.40 0.37
N CYS A 2 22.66 14.20 1.34
CA CYS A 2 21.46 13.38 1.13
C CYS A 2 20.58 14.09 0.11
N PHE A 3 20.56 13.60 -1.12
CA PHE A 3 19.52 13.96 -2.07
C PHE A 3 18.25 13.21 -1.67
N PHE A 4 17.35 13.86 -0.94
CA PHE A 4 15.95 13.49 -0.91
C PHE A 4 15.40 13.73 -2.32
N LYS A 5 15.40 12.71 -3.18
CA LYS A 5 14.46 12.71 -4.29
C LYS A 5 13.09 12.66 -3.63
N ALA A 6 12.33 13.74 -3.77
CA ALA A 6 10.93 13.75 -3.37
C ALA A 6 10.27 12.49 -3.94
N ALA A 7 9.65 11.69 -3.08
CA ALA A 7 8.90 10.54 -3.51
C ALA A 7 7.77 11.06 -4.41
N THR A 8 7.88 10.83 -5.70
CA THR A 8 6.87 11.26 -6.65
C THR A 8 5.75 10.24 -6.61
N ALA A 9 4.62 10.59 -6.01
CA ALA A 9 3.44 9.76 -5.99
C ALA A 9 2.70 9.90 -7.32
N ALA A 10 2.34 8.78 -7.93
CA ALA A 10 1.48 8.72 -9.10
C ALA A 10 0.06 8.32 -8.69
N PHE A 11 -0.94 8.89 -9.34
CA PHE A 11 -2.34 8.69 -9.04
C PHE A 11 -3.05 7.86 -10.10
N ILE A 12 -3.58 6.71 -9.71
CA ILE A 12 -4.40 5.84 -10.56
C ILE A 12 -5.86 6.17 -10.34
N LYS A 13 -6.54 6.63 -11.39
CA LYS A 13 -7.94 7.06 -11.35
C LYS A 13 -8.89 5.86 -11.47
N ASN A 14 -10.03 5.91 -10.77
CA ASN A 14 -11.15 4.96 -10.93
C ASN A 14 -10.74 3.49 -10.79
N VAL A 15 -9.93 3.15 -9.79
CA VAL A 15 -9.44 1.78 -9.54
C VAL A 15 -10.57 0.78 -9.30
N ASP A 16 -11.72 1.23 -8.80
CA ASP A 16 -12.95 0.46 -8.61
C ASP A 16 -13.56 -0.09 -9.92
N LYS A 17 -13.19 0.50 -11.07
CA LYS A 17 -13.64 0.13 -12.41
C LYS A 17 -12.59 -0.62 -13.23
N LYS A 18 -11.44 -0.93 -12.64
CA LYS A 18 -10.28 -1.52 -13.31
C LYS A 18 -9.95 -2.87 -12.76
N GLY A 19 -9.55 -3.80 -13.64
CA GLY A 19 -9.01 -5.08 -13.25
C GLY A 19 -7.55 -5.00 -12.78
N ILE A 20 -7.07 -6.03 -12.09
CA ILE A 20 -5.72 -6.09 -11.52
C ILE A 20 -4.64 -5.89 -12.58
N PHE A 21 -4.78 -6.49 -13.76
CA PHE A 21 -3.81 -6.36 -14.85
C PHE A 21 -3.76 -4.92 -15.40
N GLU A 22 -4.90 -4.28 -15.53
CA GLU A 22 -4.99 -2.89 -15.98
C GLU A 22 -4.34 -1.93 -14.97
N ILE A 23 -4.63 -2.13 -13.67
CA ILE A 23 -4.00 -1.37 -12.59
C ILE A 23 -2.48 -1.57 -12.57
N ALA A 24 -2.01 -2.81 -12.76
CA ALA A 24 -0.58 -3.12 -12.78
C ALA A 24 0.14 -2.46 -13.97
N GLN A 25 -0.48 -2.48 -15.14
CA GLN A 25 0.07 -1.83 -16.33
C GLN A 25 0.16 -0.31 -16.14
N GLU A 26 -0.95 0.33 -15.72
CA GLU A 26 -0.98 1.78 -15.47
C GLU A 26 0.02 2.19 -14.38
N THR A 27 0.16 1.38 -13.32
CA THR A 27 1.17 1.60 -12.28
C THR A 27 2.58 1.62 -12.85
N SER A 28 2.89 0.67 -13.74
CA SER A 28 4.22 0.57 -14.37
C SER A 28 4.51 1.76 -15.27
N GLU A 29 3.53 2.19 -16.07
CA GLU A 29 3.64 3.35 -16.96
C GLU A 29 3.83 4.65 -16.16
N LEU A 30 3.02 4.88 -15.14
CA LEU A 30 3.13 6.05 -14.28
C LEU A 30 4.45 6.06 -13.48
N ALA A 31 4.92 4.90 -13.02
CA ALA A 31 6.21 4.78 -12.36
C ALA A 31 7.38 5.12 -13.28
N ALA A 32 7.31 4.77 -14.57
CA ALA A 32 8.30 5.17 -15.56
C ALA A 32 8.30 6.68 -15.77
N LEU A 33 7.11 7.29 -15.95
CA LEU A 33 6.96 8.74 -16.08
C LEU A 33 7.46 9.49 -14.85
N ALA A 34 7.22 8.94 -13.65
CA ALA A 34 7.70 9.51 -12.39
C ALA A 34 9.23 9.51 -12.30
N ARG A 35 9.89 8.42 -12.70
CA ARG A 35 11.36 8.32 -12.73
C ARG A 35 11.98 9.31 -13.73
N ASP A 36 11.31 9.52 -14.86
CA ASP A 36 11.75 10.46 -15.90
C ASP A 36 11.39 11.92 -15.58
N GLY A 37 10.67 12.19 -14.50
CA GLY A 37 10.23 13.54 -14.13
C GLY A 37 9.17 14.12 -15.08
N LYS A 38 8.43 13.26 -15.79
CA LYS A 38 7.44 13.65 -16.82
C LYS A 38 5.99 13.54 -16.39
N LEU A 39 5.73 13.31 -15.08
CA LEU A 39 4.36 13.31 -14.56
C LEU A 39 3.71 14.68 -14.70
N LYS A 40 2.47 14.68 -15.14
CA LYS A 40 1.64 15.89 -15.20
C LYS A 40 1.01 16.18 -13.85
N PRO A 41 0.69 17.44 -13.50
CA PRO A 41 0.05 17.78 -12.23
C PRO A 41 -1.25 17.02 -11.95
N ASP A 42 -2.06 16.76 -12.97
CA ASP A 42 -3.31 16.00 -12.87
C ASP A 42 -3.11 14.49 -12.59
N GLN A 43 -1.89 13.98 -12.79
CA GLN A 43 -1.48 12.60 -12.48
C GLN A 43 -0.89 12.48 -11.05
N MET A 44 -0.78 13.58 -10.32
CA MET A 44 -0.17 13.64 -8.99
C MET A 44 -1.16 14.07 -7.90
N GLN A 45 -2.38 14.44 -8.26
CA GLN A 45 -3.38 14.99 -7.34
C GLN A 45 -4.74 14.32 -7.52
N GLY A 46 -5.58 14.38 -6.47
CA GLY A 46 -6.96 13.91 -6.50
C GLY A 46 -7.14 12.48 -6.00
N ALA A 47 -6.11 11.87 -5.41
CA ALA A 47 -6.23 10.56 -4.78
C ALA A 47 -7.12 10.61 -3.53
N SER A 48 -7.87 9.53 -3.28
CA SER A 48 -8.67 9.34 -2.08
C SER A 48 -7.91 8.56 -1.00
N PHE A 49 -6.92 7.77 -1.41
CA PHE A 49 -6.15 6.88 -0.56
C PHE A 49 -4.77 6.64 -1.15
N THR A 50 -3.75 6.63 -0.32
CA THR A 50 -2.37 6.40 -0.74
C THR A 50 -1.86 5.04 -0.26
N ILE A 51 -1.09 4.37 -1.11
CA ILE A 51 -0.29 3.19 -0.75
C ILE A 51 1.19 3.55 -0.89
N SER A 52 1.95 3.41 0.19
CA SER A 52 3.40 3.60 0.19
C SER A 52 4.10 2.25 0.34
N SER A 53 4.94 1.88 -0.60
CA SER A 53 5.64 0.60 -0.58
C SER A 53 7.15 0.78 -0.44
N LEU A 54 7.72 0.18 0.58
CA LEU A 54 9.16 0.04 0.81
C LEU A 54 9.65 -1.41 0.62
N GLY A 55 8.78 -2.29 0.14
CA GLY A 55 9.05 -3.72 0.02
C GLY A 55 10.28 -4.09 -0.81
N GLY A 56 10.63 -3.26 -1.80
CA GLY A 56 11.84 -3.44 -2.61
C GLY A 56 13.14 -2.96 -1.97
N ILE A 57 13.06 -2.15 -0.90
CA ILE A 57 14.21 -1.53 -0.26
C ILE A 57 14.59 -2.27 1.02
N GLY A 58 13.61 -2.53 1.89
CA GLY A 58 13.81 -3.19 3.17
C GLY A 58 12.90 -2.64 4.26
N GLY A 59 13.20 -2.98 5.51
CA GLY A 59 12.43 -2.58 6.68
C GLY A 59 11.34 -3.58 7.05
N THR A 60 11.06 -3.65 8.37
CA THR A 60 10.02 -4.53 8.92
C THR A 60 8.70 -3.81 9.04
N TYR A 61 8.72 -2.58 9.55
CA TYR A 61 7.56 -1.69 9.69
C TYR A 61 8.02 -0.25 9.49
N PHE A 62 7.10 0.61 9.07
CA PHE A 62 7.29 2.06 9.07
C PHE A 62 5.94 2.74 9.29
N SER A 63 5.96 3.99 9.71
CA SER A 63 4.75 4.81 9.89
C SER A 63 4.65 5.79 8.73
N PRO A 64 3.84 5.51 7.70
CA PRO A 64 3.65 6.44 6.61
C PRO A 64 2.93 7.70 7.10
N ILE A 65 3.23 8.84 6.50
CA ILE A 65 2.60 10.11 6.83
C ILE A 65 1.40 10.32 5.90
N VAL A 66 0.24 10.62 6.48
CA VAL A 66 -0.99 10.87 5.72
C VAL A 66 -0.82 12.12 4.86
N ASN A 67 -1.14 12.00 3.58
CA ASN A 67 -1.03 13.07 2.60
C ASN A 67 -2.35 13.85 2.49
N ALA A 68 -2.44 15.00 3.14
CA ALA A 68 -3.65 15.82 3.11
C ALA A 68 -4.04 16.18 1.65
N PRO A 69 -5.33 16.18 1.28
CA PRO A 69 -6.54 16.03 2.11
C PRO A 69 -6.99 14.58 2.35
N GLU A 70 -6.21 13.58 1.98
CA GLU A 70 -6.50 12.17 2.30
C GLU A 70 -6.51 11.96 3.82
N VAL A 71 -7.25 10.96 4.28
CA VAL A 71 -7.40 10.67 5.71
C VAL A 71 -6.70 9.39 6.16
N ALA A 72 -6.15 8.62 5.23
CA ALA A 72 -5.40 7.40 5.53
C ALA A 72 -4.37 7.07 4.46
N ILE A 73 -3.35 6.30 4.86
CA ILE A 73 -2.29 5.78 4.01
C ILE A 73 -1.89 4.39 4.49
N LEU A 74 -1.76 3.45 3.56
CA LEU A 74 -1.30 2.10 3.82
C LEU A 74 0.19 1.97 3.48
N GLY A 75 0.98 1.57 4.45
CA GLY A 75 2.38 1.20 4.28
C GLY A 75 2.55 -0.29 4.02
N VAL A 76 3.32 -0.66 3.00
CA VAL A 76 3.68 -2.04 2.68
C VAL A 76 5.19 -2.21 2.85
N SER A 77 5.62 -3.05 3.79
CA SER A 77 7.02 -3.33 4.06
C SER A 77 7.49 -4.60 3.34
N LYS A 78 8.76 -4.93 3.48
CA LYS A 78 9.36 -6.11 2.84
C LYS A 78 8.77 -7.39 3.42
N ALA A 79 8.29 -8.26 2.54
CA ALA A 79 7.88 -9.62 2.92
C ALA A 79 9.10 -10.45 3.37
N ALA A 80 8.94 -11.21 4.44
CA ALA A 80 9.97 -12.07 5.00
C ALA A 80 9.39 -13.40 5.48
N MET A 81 10.21 -14.44 5.46
CA MET A 81 9.85 -15.74 6.04
C MET A 81 9.82 -15.62 7.55
N LYS A 82 8.69 -15.98 8.16
CA LYS A 82 8.50 -15.99 9.61
C LYS A 82 7.93 -17.33 10.07
N PRO A 83 8.29 -17.83 11.25
CA PRO A 83 7.66 -18.98 11.86
C PRO A 83 6.24 -18.59 12.32
N VAL A 84 5.25 -19.34 11.87
CA VAL A 84 3.84 -19.16 12.26
C VAL A 84 3.34 -20.46 12.86
N TRP A 85 2.67 -20.37 13.99
CA TRP A 85 2.06 -21.52 14.66
C TRP A 85 0.81 -21.96 13.92
N ASP A 86 0.74 -23.23 13.50
CA ASP A 86 -0.39 -23.80 12.77
C ASP A 86 -1.41 -24.55 13.66
N GLY A 87 -1.18 -24.54 14.97
CA GLY A 87 -1.94 -25.29 15.97
C GLY A 87 -1.20 -26.53 16.51
N LYS A 88 -0.13 -26.97 15.84
CA LYS A 88 0.68 -28.15 16.21
C LYS A 88 2.17 -27.88 16.21
N GLN A 89 2.65 -27.09 15.24
CA GLN A 89 4.07 -26.78 15.04
C GLN A 89 4.25 -25.42 14.40
N PHE A 90 5.48 -24.90 14.45
CA PHE A 90 5.86 -23.71 13.67
C PHE A 90 6.13 -24.09 12.22
N VAL A 91 5.44 -23.40 11.31
CA VAL A 91 5.64 -23.55 9.87
C VAL A 91 6.17 -22.24 9.29
N PRO A 92 7.10 -22.29 8.32
CA PRO A 92 7.57 -21.08 7.65
C PRO A 92 6.47 -20.51 6.76
N ARG A 93 6.17 -19.23 6.92
CA ARG A 93 5.23 -18.48 6.09
C ARG A 93 5.87 -17.19 5.60
N LEU A 94 5.59 -16.83 4.35
CA LEU A 94 5.97 -15.53 3.82
C LEU A 94 4.97 -14.49 4.32
N ILE A 95 5.42 -13.61 5.20
CA ILE A 95 4.60 -12.58 5.84
C ILE A 95 4.96 -11.22 5.29
N CYS A 96 3.97 -10.50 4.77
CA CYS A 96 4.09 -9.12 4.32
C CYS A 96 3.51 -8.18 5.39
N PRO A 97 4.34 -7.38 6.07
CA PRO A 97 3.85 -6.45 7.08
C PRO A 97 3.11 -5.28 6.44
N LEU A 98 1.97 -4.93 7.03
CA LEU A 98 1.16 -3.78 6.65
C LEU A 98 1.08 -2.79 7.81
N SER A 99 1.19 -1.51 7.53
CA SER A 99 1.06 -0.42 8.49
C SER A 99 0.03 0.59 7.99
N LEU A 100 -0.97 0.89 8.79
CA LEU A 100 -1.98 1.90 8.46
C LEU A 100 -1.76 3.14 9.33
N SER A 101 -1.60 4.29 8.70
CA SER A 101 -1.72 5.59 9.38
C SER A 101 -3.02 6.26 8.97
N ALA A 102 -3.72 6.86 9.92
CA ALA A 102 -5.01 7.48 9.70
C ALA A 102 -5.15 8.78 10.51
N ASP A 103 -5.92 9.73 9.98
CA ASP A 103 -6.32 10.93 10.71
C ASP A 103 -7.40 10.56 11.75
N HIS A 104 -7.03 10.55 13.01
CA HIS A 104 -7.90 10.11 14.12
C HIS A 104 -9.09 11.06 14.38
N ARG A 105 -9.13 12.22 13.72
CA ARG A 105 -10.31 13.09 13.73
C ARG A 105 -11.46 12.56 12.87
N VAL A 106 -11.15 11.67 11.91
CA VAL A 106 -12.10 11.11 10.93
C VAL A 106 -12.24 9.59 11.10
N ILE A 107 -11.15 8.91 11.41
CA ILE A 107 -11.08 7.44 11.50
C ILE A 107 -10.73 7.05 12.93
N ASP A 108 -11.63 6.35 13.59
CA ASP A 108 -11.35 5.77 14.91
C ASP A 108 -10.53 4.48 14.82
N GLY A 109 -10.02 4.03 15.98
CA GLY A 109 -9.20 2.84 16.06
C GLY A 109 -9.95 1.55 15.67
N ALA A 110 -11.25 1.50 15.89
CA ALA A 110 -12.07 0.33 15.54
C ALA A 110 -12.23 0.21 14.03
N LEU A 111 -12.49 1.32 13.34
CA LEU A 111 -12.58 1.36 11.89
C LEU A 111 -11.24 1.04 11.23
N ALA A 112 -10.14 1.64 11.71
CA ALA A 112 -8.80 1.37 11.23
C ALA A 112 -8.43 -0.12 11.36
N THR A 113 -8.74 -0.73 12.50
CA THR A 113 -8.48 -2.15 12.76
C THR A 113 -9.30 -3.04 11.83
N ARG A 114 -10.61 -2.80 11.69
CA ARG A 114 -11.49 -3.58 10.80
C ARG A 114 -11.00 -3.52 9.35
N PHE A 115 -10.62 -2.35 8.89
CA PHE A 115 -10.09 -2.16 7.54
C PHE A 115 -8.80 -2.97 7.32
N THR A 116 -7.86 -2.90 8.25
CA THR A 116 -6.57 -3.61 8.14
C THR A 116 -6.77 -5.13 8.18
N VAL A 117 -7.62 -5.62 9.09
CA VAL A 117 -7.96 -7.05 9.19
C VAL A 117 -8.65 -7.53 7.92
N TYR A 118 -9.58 -6.75 7.36
CA TYR A 118 -10.27 -7.10 6.13
C TYR A 118 -9.30 -7.21 4.93
N ILE A 119 -8.40 -6.25 4.77
CA ILE A 119 -7.35 -6.34 3.74
C ILE A 119 -6.49 -7.59 3.93
N ALA A 120 -6.05 -7.86 5.16
CA ALA A 120 -5.23 -9.03 5.46
C ALA A 120 -5.95 -10.33 5.09
N GLN A 121 -7.26 -10.43 5.35
CA GLN A 121 -8.08 -11.59 4.97
C GLN A 121 -8.22 -11.76 3.45
N LEU A 122 -8.40 -10.66 2.70
CA LEU A 122 -8.47 -10.69 1.24
C LEU A 122 -7.13 -11.12 0.63
N LEU A 123 -6.02 -10.64 1.16
CA LEU A 123 -4.68 -10.99 0.68
C LEU A 123 -4.27 -12.41 1.07
N ALA A 124 -4.79 -12.94 2.17
CA ALA A 124 -4.52 -14.32 2.59
C ALA A 124 -5.19 -15.37 1.68
N ASP A 125 -6.31 -15.03 1.05
CA ASP A 125 -6.97 -15.88 0.06
C ASP A 125 -7.36 -15.05 -1.17
N PHE A 126 -6.50 -15.08 -2.18
CA PHE A 126 -6.66 -14.29 -3.41
C PHE A 126 -7.98 -14.57 -4.15
N ARG A 127 -8.56 -15.76 -3.99
CA ARG A 127 -9.86 -16.10 -4.60
C ARG A 127 -10.96 -15.16 -4.09
N ARG A 128 -10.86 -14.66 -2.85
CA ARG A 128 -11.83 -13.72 -2.28
C ARG A 128 -11.71 -12.31 -2.87
N ALA A 129 -10.58 -11.98 -3.45
CA ALA A 129 -10.35 -10.69 -4.08
C ALA A 129 -10.73 -10.69 -5.58
N SER A 130 -10.95 -11.89 -6.17
CA SER A 130 -11.26 -12.07 -7.60
C SER A 130 -12.74 -12.37 -7.86
N LEU A 131 -13.58 -12.38 -6.85
CA LEU A 131 -15.04 -12.47 -6.92
C LEU A 131 -15.65 -11.09 -6.91
#